data_1a26fc3172b33eeef3d69460723d8da6
#
_entry.id   1a26fc3172b33eeef3d69460723d8da6
#
_cell.length_a   1.000
_cell.length_b   1.000
_cell.length_c   1.000
_cell.angle_alpha   90.00
_cell.angle_beta   90.00
_cell.angle_gamma   90.00
#
_symmetry.space_group_name_H-M   'P 1'
#
loop_
_entity.id
_entity.type
_entity.pdbx_description
1 polymer ?
#
loop_
_entity_poly.entity_id
_entity_poly.type
_entity_poly.pdbx_seq_one_letter_code
_entity_poly.pdbx_strand_id
1 'polypeptide(L)'
;MSRLIKKFFAFLCALFGLFYLGLIIYAYLPYDEVPVAELATPLDHFIEIDGKKIRYRVYSDGYSIKPNLILVHGFGNSLNTWRLIVPELQKYYRVIGMDLIGFGLSSKSDNYDYSNQNQARTISLFAAALHLDSFIIGGHSLGGAIAVHVALNNEKTTGMILFNPGIITTGVPEITRYLNLIFPFARVSAKQFTKRDFRETFLKRSFIDPSIVTDEVVDEIMLGVRSEGYMDGTTSMMKKYYVSNELELLSLLDLPTLIVFGQEDRNKSVDEAIALNENIKGSKLILIENAGHYVHEEAPEKVTKRIIKEINYLSAQGKIKT
;
A
#
# COMPACT_ATOMS: atom_id res chain seq x y z
N MET A 1 47.34 -25.87 3.48
CA MET A 1 46.03 -26.14 4.11
C MET A 1 45.93 -27.62 4.41
N SER A 2 45.76 -28.04 5.67
CA SER A 2 45.76 -29.46 6.06
C SER A 2 44.61 -30.24 5.41
N ARG A 3 44.78 -31.56 5.22
CA ARG A 3 43.77 -32.45 4.63
C ARG A 3 42.43 -32.38 5.44
N LEU A 4 42.51 -32.12 6.73
CA LEU A 4 41.36 -31.98 7.62
C LEU A 4 40.58 -30.71 7.30
N ILE A 5 41.25 -29.55 7.08
CA ILE A 5 40.62 -28.27 6.72
C ILE A 5 39.90 -28.37 5.38
N LYS A 6 40.51 -29.07 4.38
CA LYS A 6 39.86 -29.31 3.07
C LYS A 6 38.57 -30.13 3.21
N LYS A 7 38.60 -31.22 4.03
CA LYS A 7 37.41 -32.05 4.27
C LYS A 7 36.32 -31.28 5.01
N PHE A 8 36.68 -30.45 6.02
CA PHE A 8 35.73 -29.60 6.76
C PHE A 8 35.09 -28.58 5.83
N PHE A 9 35.88 -27.91 4.98
CA PHE A 9 35.35 -26.95 4.01
C PHE A 9 34.42 -27.60 2.99
N ALA A 10 34.78 -28.78 2.47
CA ALA A 10 33.93 -29.53 1.56
C ALA A 10 32.61 -29.95 2.20
N PHE A 11 32.62 -30.32 3.49
CA PHE A 11 31.42 -30.64 4.25
C PHE A 11 30.51 -29.39 4.41
N LEU A 12 31.08 -28.24 4.73
CA LEU A 12 30.31 -26.97 4.82
C LEU A 12 29.70 -26.59 3.47
N CYS A 13 30.44 -26.73 2.38
CA CYS A 13 29.92 -26.49 1.02
C CYS A 13 28.76 -27.43 0.67
N ALA A 14 28.88 -28.71 1.07
CA ALA A 14 27.80 -29.67 0.85
C ALA A 14 26.53 -29.32 1.66
N LEU A 15 26.68 -28.95 2.93
CA LEU A 15 25.57 -28.48 3.76
C LEU A 15 24.91 -27.23 3.19
N PHE A 16 25.71 -26.26 2.73
CA PHE A 16 25.20 -25.05 2.08
C PHE A 16 24.46 -25.39 0.79
N GLY A 17 25.01 -26.30 -0.02
CA GLY A 17 24.35 -26.77 -1.26
C GLY A 17 23.00 -27.44 -0.99
N LEU A 18 22.92 -28.30 0.03
CA LEU A 18 21.67 -28.95 0.44
C LEU A 18 20.64 -27.94 0.97
N PHE A 19 21.10 -27.00 1.80
CA PHE A 19 20.23 -25.91 2.29
C PHE A 19 19.69 -25.08 1.13
N TYR A 20 20.55 -24.67 0.20
CA TYR A 20 20.17 -23.87 -0.96
C TYR A 20 19.21 -24.61 -1.88
N LEU A 21 19.44 -25.92 -2.11
CA LEU A 21 18.51 -26.79 -2.83
C LEU A 21 17.14 -26.85 -2.12
N GLY A 22 17.15 -26.96 -0.80
CA GLY A 22 15.92 -26.93 0.01
C GLY A 22 15.15 -25.62 -0.15
N LEU A 23 15.82 -24.47 -0.22
CA LEU A 23 15.19 -23.19 -0.51
C LEU A 23 14.56 -23.16 -1.91
N ILE A 24 15.23 -23.70 -2.92
CA ILE A 24 14.68 -23.80 -4.28
C ILE A 24 13.43 -24.67 -4.28
N ILE A 25 13.51 -25.86 -3.71
CA ILE A 25 12.34 -26.76 -3.61
C ILE A 25 11.18 -26.04 -2.91
N TYR A 26 11.42 -25.43 -1.75
CA TYR A 26 10.40 -24.67 -1.02
C TYR A 26 9.76 -23.56 -1.87
N ALA A 27 10.58 -22.78 -2.57
CA ALA A 27 10.11 -21.65 -3.39
C ALA A 27 9.21 -22.11 -4.55
N TYR A 28 9.43 -23.32 -5.07
CA TYR A 28 8.69 -23.86 -6.21
C TYR A 28 7.72 -24.98 -5.85
N LEU A 29 7.47 -25.23 -4.55
CA LEU A 29 6.34 -26.07 -4.17
C LEU A 29 5.04 -25.48 -4.75
N PRO A 30 4.12 -26.33 -5.25
CA PRO A 30 2.84 -25.89 -5.79
C PRO A 30 2.11 -24.95 -4.85
N TYR A 31 1.39 -24.01 -5.41
CA TYR A 31 0.51 -23.09 -4.72
C TYR A 31 -0.73 -22.89 -5.58
N ASP A 32 -1.89 -23.24 -5.04
CA ASP A 32 -3.14 -23.18 -5.76
C ASP A 32 -3.67 -21.75 -5.74
N GLU A 33 -3.71 -21.14 -6.91
CA GLU A 33 -4.27 -19.81 -7.14
C GLU A 33 -5.68 -19.94 -7.71
N VAL A 34 -6.55 -19.04 -7.30
CA VAL A 34 -7.96 -19.03 -7.66
C VAL A 34 -8.22 -17.89 -8.64
N PRO A 35 -8.97 -18.10 -9.72
CA PRO A 35 -9.39 -17.02 -10.62
C PRO A 35 -10.05 -15.87 -9.87
N VAL A 36 -9.70 -14.62 -10.23
CA VAL A 36 -10.26 -13.42 -9.58
C VAL A 36 -11.79 -13.42 -9.62
N ALA A 37 -12.40 -13.94 -10.68
CA ALA A 37 -13.85 -14.01 -10.82
C ALA A 37 -14.56 -14.83 -9.74
N GLU A 38 -13.86 -15.81 -9.13
CA GLU A 38 -14.40 -16.62 -8.03
C GLU A 38 -14.26 -15.96 -6.66
N LEU A 39 -13.40 -14.94 -6.54
CA LEU A 39 -13.12 -14.23 -5.30
C LEU A 39 -13.82 -12.87 -5.23
N ALA A 40 -14.18 -12.32 -6.38
CA ALA A 40 -14.83 -11.03 -6.49
C ALA A 40 -16.28 -11.08 -6.00
N THR A 41 -16.73 -9.98 -5.43
CA THR A 41 -18.12 -9.78 -4.99
C THR A 41 -18.87 -8.85 -5.94
N PRO A 42 -20.22 -8.78 -5.89
CA PRO A 42 -20.97 -7.83 -6.70
C PRO A 42 -20.65 -6.35 -6.46
N LEU A 43 -19.96 -6.03 -5.36
CA LEU A 43 -19.52 -4.67 -5.05
C LEU A 43 -18.22 -4.29 -5.77
N ASP A 44 -17.51 -5.28 -6.32
CA ASP A 44 -16.22 -5.08 -6.96
C ASP A 44 -16.41 -4.73 -8.44
N HIS A 45 -15.83 -3.62 -8.83
CA HIS A 45 -15.70 -3.21 -10.20
C HIS A 45 -14.29 -3.45 -10.69
N PHE A 46 -14.16 -3.70 -12.00
CA PHE A 46 -12.85 -3.87 -12.65
C PHE A 46 -12.78 -2.97 -13.88
N ILE A 47 -11.65 -2.30 -14.04
CA ILE A 47 -11.33 -1.50 -15.21
C ILE A 47 -9.95 -1.91 -15.74
N GLU A 48 -9.80 -1.95 -17.06
CA GLU A 48 -8.53 -2.31 -17.68
C GLU A 48 -7.74 -1.04 -18.03
N ILE A 49 -6.50 -0.97 -17.54
CA ILE A 49 -5.52 0.09 -17.82
C ILE A 49 -4.22 -0.55 -18.28
N ASP A 50 -3.79 -0.24 -19.50
CA ASP A 50 -2.58 -0.78 -20.11
C ASP A 50 -2.52 -2.33 -20.05
N GLY A 51 -3.66 -3.00 -20.31
CA GLY A 51 -3.77 -4.47 -20.26
C GLY A 51 -3.74 -5.07 -18.84
N LYS A 52 -3.90 -4.26 -17.79
CA LYS A 52 -3.97 -4.70 -16.40
C LYS A 52 -5.33 -4.35 -15.81
N LYS A 53 -6.01 -5.31 -15.20
CA LYS A 53 -7.28 -5.09 -14.50
C LYS A 53 -7.02 -4.50 -13.14
N ILE A 54 -7.69 -3.40 -12.82
CA ILE A 54 -7.68 -2.73 -11.52
C ILE A 54 -9.02 -2.98 -10.85
N ARG A 55 -9.02 -3.59 -9.66
CA ARG A 55 -10.22 -3.67 -8.81
C ARG A 55 -10.43 -2.34 -8.11
N TYR A 56 -11.68 -1.89 -8.08
CA TYR A 56 -12.08 -0.74 -7.30
C TYR A 56 -13.52 -0.88 -6.80
N ARG A 57 -13.87 -0.09 -5.77
CA ARG A 57 -15.23 0.10 -5.27
C ARG A 57 -15.55 1.58 -5.22
N VAL A 58 -16.78 1.94 -5.60
CA VAL A 58 -17.31 3.29 -5.45
C VAL A 58 -18.29 3.26 -4.27
N TYR A 59 -17.98 4.05 -3.26
CA TYR A 59 -18.80 4.21 -2.08
C TYR A 59 -19.50 5.57 -2.18
N SER A 60 -20.71 5.57 -2.66
CA SER A 60 -21.60 6.72 -2.71
C SER A 60 -23.03 6.24 -2.96
N ASP A 61 -23.96 7.06 -2.58
CA ASP A 61 -25.39 6.86 -2.72
C ASP A 61 -25.94 7.32 -4.08
N GLY A 62 -25.14 7.23 -5.16
CA GLY A 62 -25.57 7.55 -6.53
C GLY A 62 -25.22 8.96 -7.00
N TYR A 63 -26.11 9.75 -7.51
CA TYR A 63 -25.89 10.99 -8.27
C TYR A 63 -25.48 12.22 -7.42
N SER A 64 -24.56 12.07 -6.52
CA SER A 64 -24.11 13.16 -5.68
C SER A 64 -23.04 14.03 -6.36
N ILE A 65 -23.24 15.35 -6.35
CA ILE A 65 -22.23 16.36 -6.72
C ILE A 65 -21.17 16.48 -5.61
N LYS A 66 -20.66 15.34 -5.12
CA LYS A 66 -19.64 15.31 -4.07
C LYS A 66 -18.25 15.25 -4.68
N PRO A 67 -17.25 15.88 -4.06
CA PRO A 67 -15.86 15.77 -4.49
C PRO A 67 -15.41 14.31 -4.52
N ASN A 68 -14.59 13.96 -5.51
CA ASN A 68 -14.03 12.63 -5.60
C ASN A 68 -12.86 12.48 -4.63
N LEU A 69 -12.83 11.35 -3.90
CA LEU A 69 -11.74 10.96 -3.02
C LEU A 69 -11.27 9.56 -3.41
N ILE A 70 -10.08 9.46 -4.00
CA ILE A 70 -9.43 8.18 -4.31
C ILE A 70 -8.60 7.77 -3.10
N LEU A 71 -8.79 6.53 -2.61
CA LEU A 71 -8.06 5.97 -1.47
C LEU A 71 -7.18 4.80 -1.91
N VAL A 72 -5.87 4.92 -1.62
CA VAL A 72 -4.81 3.98 -2.01
C VAL A 72 -4.19 3.34 -0.78
N HIS A 73 -4.29 2.01 -0.70
CA HIS A 73 -3.81 1.22 0.45
C HIS A 73 -2.28 1.07 0.50
N GLY A 74 -1.77 0.56 1.63
CA GLY A 74 -0.36 0.25 1.86
C GLY A 74 0.05 -1.13 1.34
N PHE A 75 1.35 -1.45 1.50
CA PHE A 75 1.93 -2.73 1.11
C PHE A 75 1.19 -3.91 1.73
N GLY A 76 0.89 -4.91 0.90
CA GLY A 76 0.30 -6.16 1.34
C GLY A 76 -1.16 -6.09 1.77
N ASN A 77 -1.84 -4.95 1.54
CA ASN A 77 -3.24 -4.74 1.88
C ASN A 77 -4.12 -4.68 0.63
N SER A 78 -5.35 -4.22 0.77
CA SER A 78 -6.34 -4.02 -0.28
C SER A 78 -7.22 -2.81 0.04
N LEU A 79 -8.14 -2.48 -0.86
CA LEU A 79 -9.15 -1.43 -0.64
C LEU A 79 -9.99 -1.62 0.63
N ASN A 80 -10.05 -2.84 1.19
CA ASN A 80 -10.81 -3.11 2.41
C ASN A 80 -10.24 -2.48 3.68
N THR A 81 -8.98 -2.01 3.67
CA THR A 81 -8.39 -1.24 4.79
C THR A 81 -9.21 0.01 5.12
N TRP A 82 -9.97 0.53 4.14
CA TRP A 82 -10.76 1.76 4.29
C TRP A 82 -12.15 1.55 4.89
N ARG A 83 -12.56 0.30 5.16
CA ARG A 83 -13.90 -0.11 5.59
C ARG A 83 -14.44 0.68 6.78
N LEU A 84 -13.58 1.08 7.72
CA LEU A 84 -14.00 1.76 8.95
C LEU A 84 -14.19 3.28 8.77
N ILE A 85 -13.51 3.91 7.81
CA ILE A 85 -13.65 5.36 7.58
C ILE A 85 -14.58 5.70 6.42
N VAL A 86 -14.79 4.78 5.48
CA VAL A 86 -15.68 4.99 4.32
C VAL A 86 -17.11 5.34 4.73
N PRO A 87 -17.77 4.69 5.70
CA PRO A 87 -19.16 5.01 6.05
C PRO A 87 -19.40 6.47 6.45
N GLU A 88 -18.40 7.11 7.06
CA GLU A 88 -18.49 8.52 7.40
C GLU A 88 -18.07 9.42 6.24
N LEU A 89 -16.98 9.09 5.54
CA LEU A 89 -16.46 9.90 4.44
C LEU A 89 -17.42 9.96 3.25
N GLN A 90 -18.13 8.88 2.92
CA GLN A 90 -19.08 8.84 1.81
C GLN A 90 -20.26 9.82 1.95
N LYS A 91 -20.54 10.32 3.17
CA LYS A 91 -21.53 11.38 3.39
C LYS A 91 -21.13 12.71 2.76
N TYR A 92 -19.83 12.93 2.59
CA TYR A 92 -19.23 14.18 2.12
C TYR A 92 -18.52 14.04 0.77
N TYR A 93 -18.04 12.85 0.43
CA TYR A 93 -17.23 12.56 -0.77
C TYR A 93 -17.81 11.39 -1.56
N ARG A 94 -17.57 11.39 -2.85
CA ARG A 94 -17.62 10.17 -3.66
C ARG A 94 -16.32 9.42 -3.44
N VAL A 95 -16.33 8.47 -2.51
CA VAL A 95 -15.12 7.71 -2.13
C VAL A 95 -14.90 6.57 -3.12
N ILE A 96 -13.68 6.46 -3.63
CA ILE A 96 -13.25 5.41 -4.56
C ILE A 96 -12.05 4.71 -3.92
N GLY A 97 -12.25 3.51 -3.40
CA GLY A 97 -11.17 2.64 -2.96
C GLY A 97 -10.68 1.78 -4.12
N MET A 98 -9.37 1.62 -4.27
CA MET A 98 -8.79 0.79 -5.32
C MET A 98 -7.71 -0.14 -4.78
N ASP A 99 -7.52 -1.27 -5.45
CA ASP A 99 -6.37 -2.14 -5.24
C ASP A 99 -5.24 -1.74 -6.21
N LEU A 100 -4.03 -1.52 -5.68
CA LEU A 100 -2.83 -1.32 -6.49
C LEU A 100 -2.53 -2.57 -7.35
N ILE A 101 -1.91 -2.38 -8.51
CA ILE A 101 -1.37 -3.50 -9.29
C ILE A 101 -0.38 -4.28 -8.42
N GLY A 102 -0.55 -5.60 -8.37
CA GLY A 102 0.22 -6.50 -7.51
C GLY A 102 -0.46 -6.85 -6.19
N PHE A 103 -1.58 -6.20 -5.84
CA PHE A 103 -2.26 -6.37 -4.56
C PHE A 103 -3.75 -6.63 -4.73
N GLY A 104 -4.40 -7.03 -3.63
CA GLY A 104 -5.83 -7.30 -3.59
C GLY A 104 -6.29 -8.20 -4.73
N LEU A 105 -7.36 -7.85 -5.42
CA LEU A 105 -7.84 -8.55 -6.61
C LEU A 105 -7.47 -7.85 -7.93
N SER A 106 -6.62 -6.82 -7.90
CA SER A 106 -6.01 -6.25 -9.10
C SER A 106 -5.00 -7.22 -9.73
N SER A 107 -4.72 -7.04 -11.02
CA SER A 107 -3.77 -7.85 -11.77
C SER A 107 -2.42 -7.95 -11.06
N LYS A 108 -1.81 -9.13 -11.12
CA LYS A 108 -0.46 -9.41 -10.65
C LYS A 108 0.36 -9.90 -11.83
N SER A 109 1.39 -9.16 -12.18
CA SER A 109 2.13 -9.39 -13.42
C SER A 109 3.64 -9.38 -13.16
N ASP A 110 4.34 -10.32 -13.76
CA ASP A 110 5.78 -10.41 -13.70
C ASP A 110 6.49 -9.33 -14.55
N ASN A 111 5.80 -8.77 -15.53
CA ASN A 111 6.32 -7.74 -16.43
C ASN A 111 5.85 -6.32 -16.11
N TYR A 112 5.22 -6.10 -14.95
CA TYR A 112 4.83 -4.76 -14.49
C TYR A 112 6.01 -4.08 -13.78
N ASP A 113 6.15 -2.77 -14.00
CA ASP A 113 7.05 -1.92 -13.22
C ASP A 113 6.34 -1.50 -11.92
N TYR A 114 6.78 -2.06 -10.80
CA TYR A 114 6.20 -1.81 -9.47
C TYR A 114 6.75 -0.54 -8.79
N SER A 115 7.44 0.34 -9.51
CA SER A 115 7.88 1.63 -8.97
C SER A 115 6.70 2.50 -8.54
N ASN A 116 6.92 3.36 -7.54
CA ASN A 116 5.90 4.30 -7.07
C ASN A 116 5.43 5.24 -8.19
N GLN A 117 6.35 5.65 -9.08
CA GLN A 117 6.05 6.48 -10.25
C GLN A 117 5.11 5.78 -11.22
N ASN A 118 5.37 4.51 -11.56
CA ASN A 118 4.50 3.79 -12.48
C ASN A 118 3.16 3.43 -11.87
N GLN A 119 3.10 3.11 -10.58
CA GLN A 119 1.84 2.96 -9.86
C GLN A 119 1.03 4.27 -9.89
N ALA A 120 1.67 5.42 -9.67
CA ALA A 120 1.03 6.73 -9.74
C ALA A 120 0.52 7.07 -11.15
N ARG A 121 1.31 6.73 -12.20
CA ARG A 121 0.85 6.83 -13.60
C ARG A 121 -0.40 5.97 -13.82
N THR A 122 -0.42 4.75 -13.32
CA THR A 122 -1.57 3.85 -13.41
C THR A 122 -2.80 4.44 -12.72
N ILE A 123 -2.65 5.06 -11.53
CA ILE A 123 -3.73 5.75 -10.81
C ILE A 123 -4.24 6.96 -11.62
N SER A 124 -3.34 7.72 -12.25
CA SER A 124 -3.72 8.85 -13.08
C SER A 124 -4.55 8.44 -14.30
N LEU A 125 -4.16 7.34 -14.96
CA LEU A 125 -4.94 6.75 -16.07
C LEU A 125 -6.27 6.19 -15.59
N PHE A 126 -6.31 5.57 -14.42
CA PHE A 126 -7.53 5.09 -13.79
C PHE A 126 -8.52 6.24 -13.52
N ALA A 127 -8.05 7.36 -12.95
CA ALA A 127 -8.87 8.54 -12.71
C ALA A 127 -9.42 9.13 -14.03
N ALA A 128 -8.60 9.15 -15.09
CA ALA A 128 -9.02 9.59 -16.42
C ALA A 128 -10.08 8.66 -17.02
N ALA A 129 -9.92 7.34 -16.90
CA ALA A 129 -10.88 6.34 -17.39
C ALA A 129 -12.22 6.36 -16.63
N LEU A 130 -12.23 6.82 -15.38
CA LEU A 130 -13.45 7.11 -14.61
C LEU A 130 -14.03 8.50 -14.88
N HIS A 131 -13.46 9.26 -15.84
CA HIS A 131 -13.88 10.61 -16.20
C HIS A 131 -13.91 11.58 -15.00
N LEU A 132 -12.93 11.47 -14.08
CA LEU A 132 -12.83 12.39 -12.96
C LEU A 132 -12.21 13.70 -13.41
N ASP A 133 -12.95 14.81 -13.28
CA ASP A 133 -12.46 16.15 -13.61
C ASP A 133 -11.54 16.72 -12.54
N SER A 134 -11.80 16.34 -11.28
CA SER A 134 -10.95 16.65 -10.13
C SER A 134 -11.10 15.58 -9.06
N PHE A 135 -10.05 15.40 -8.23
CA PHE A 135 -10.09 14.47 -7.12
C PHE A 135 -9.06 14.82 -6.03
N ILE A 136 -9.36 14.37 -4.81
CA ILE A 136 -8.43 14.32 -3.70
C ILE A 136 -7.82 12.92 -3.70
N ILE A 137 -6.50 12.80 -3.49
CA ILE A 137 -5.83 11.51 -3.35
C ILE A 137 -5.51 11.24 -1.88
N GLY A 138 -5.94 10.11 -1.33
CA GLY A 138 -5.59 9.63 -0.01
C GLY A 138 -4.73 8.38 -0.09
N GLY A 139 -3.60 8.33 0.64
CA GLY A 139 -2.72 7.18 0.61
C GLY A 139 -2.17 6.78 1.98
N HIS A 140 -2.22 5.45 2.28
CA HIS A 140 -1.65 4.87 3.48
C HIS A 140 -0.29 4.23 3.19
N SER A 141 0.70 4.51 4.03
CA SER A 141 2.03 3.87 3.97
C SER A 141 2.63 3.95 2.55
N LEU A 142 2.84 2.83 1.84
CA LEU A 142 3.24 2.78 0.44
C LEU A 142 2.31 3.63 -0.46
N GLY A 143 0.99 3.53 -0.25
CA GLY A 143 0.03 4.36 -0.99
C GLY A 143 0.22 5.85 -0.76
N GLY A 144 0.76 6.26 0.40
CA GLY A 144 1.13 7.65 0.67
C GLY A 144 2.32 8.12 -0.18
N ALA A 145 3.36 7.29 -0.32
CA ALA A 145 4.48 7.59 -1.22
C ALA A 145 4.02 7.68 -2.68
N ILE A 146 3.14 6.77 -3.11
CA ILE A 146 2.54 6.81 -4.46
C ILE A 146 1.69 8.06 -4.66
N ALA A 147 0.92 8.49 -3.64
CA ALA A 147 0.08 9.69 -3.70
C ALA A 147 0.89 10.96 -3.97
N VAL A 148 2.13 11.06 -3.47
CA VAL A 148 3.06 12.16 -3.79
C VAL A 148 3.30 12.25 -5.30
N HIS A 149 3.59 11.13 -5.94
CA HIS A 149 3.81 11.11 -7.40
C HIS A 149 2.52 11.40 -8.19
N VAL A 150 1.34 10.98 -7.70
CA VAL A 150 0.06 11.36 -8.32
C VAL A 150 -0.14 12.85 -8.24
N ALA A 151 0.07 13.45 -7.05
CA ALA A 151 -0.11 14.87 -6.81
C ALA A 151 0.82 15.74 -7.66
N LEU A 152 2.06 15.29 -7.90
CA LEU A 152 3.04 16.01 -8.71
C LEU A 152 2.79 15.93 -10.22
N ASN A 153 2.18 14.83 -10.68
CA ASN A 153 2.10 14.54 -12.12
C ASN A 153 0.67 14.55 -12.69
N ASN A 154 -0.33 14.92 -11.89
CA ASN A 154 -1.73 14.98 -12.32
C ASN A 154 -2.41 16.27 -11.84
N GLU A 155 -2.59 17.20 -12.77
CA GLU A 155 -3.19 18.52 -12.51
C GLU A 155 -4.64 18.47 -12.00
N LYS A 156 -5.32 17.33 -12.16
CA LYS A 156 -6.66 17.11 -11.63
C LYS A 156 -6.67 16.77 -10.14
N THR A 157 -5.50 16.57 -9.53
CA THR A 157 -5.38 16.34 -8.09
C THR A 157 -5.48 17.67 -7.36
N THR A 158 -6.55 17.86 -6.60
CA THR A 158 -6.87 19.13 -5.91
C THR A 158 -6.50 19.13 -4.42
N GLY A 159 -6.10 18.00 -3.86
CA GLY A 159 -5.67 17.85 -2.49
C GLY A 159 -5.09 16.48 -2.21
N MET A 160 -4.36 16.35 -1.11
CA MET A 160 -3.72 15.09 -0.72
C MET A 160 -3.95 14.79 0.78
N ILE A 161 -4.16 13.52 1.11
CA ILE A 161 -4.24 13.03 2.49
C ILE A 161 -3.24 11.88 2.67
N LEU A 162 -2.30 12.04 3.56
CA LEU A 162 -1.28 11.06 3.87
C LEU A 162 -1.57 10.40 5.21
N PHE A 163 -1.74 9.09 5.24
CA PHE A 163 -1.96 8.30 6.45
C PHE A 163 -0.69 7.51 6.78
N ASN A 164 0.06 7.89 7.81
CA ASN A 164 1.33 7.26 8.18
C ASN A 164 2.20 6.90 6.95
N PRO A 165 2.52 7.87 6.06
CA PRO A 165 3.07 7.59 4.73
C PRO A 165 4.46 6.95 4.78
N GLY A 166 4.76 6.08 3.82
CA GLY A 166 6.03 5.38 3.67
C GLY A 166 7.07 6.17 2.86
N ILE A 167 7.38 7.38 3.27
CA ILE A 167 8.25 8.31 2.54
C ILE A 167 9.68 8.30 3.11
N ILE A 168 9.85 8.50 4.41
CA ILE A 168 11.16 8.50 5.08
C ILE A 168 11.53 7.06 5.45
N THR A 169 10.71 6.44 6.29
CA THR A 169 10.89 5.03 6.65
C THR A 169 9.87 4.17 5.90
N THR A 170 10.36 3.29 5.05
CA THR A 170 9.51 2.44 4.19
C THR A 170 9.12 1.12 4.84
N GLY A 171 9.73 0.77 5.97
CA GLY A 171 9.49 -0.48 6.70
C GLY A 171 10.15 -1.73 6.07
N VAL A 172 10.84 -1.60 4.93
CA VAL A 172 11.58 -2.70 4.29
C VAL A 172 13.07 -2.54 4.56
N PRO A 173 13.73 -3.48 5.28
CA PRO A 173 15.17 -3.43 5.50
C PRO A 173 15.92 -3.44 4.17
N GLU A 174 16.91 -2.56 4.02
CA GLU A 174 17.68 -2.43 2.78
C GLU A 174 18.35 -3.73 2.33
N ILE A 175 18.85 -4.52 3.28
CA ILE A 175 19.44 -5.83 2.98
C ILE A 175 18.47 -6.78 2.26
N THR A 176 17.16 -6.69 2.55
CA THR A 176 16.13 -7.53 1.91
C THR A 176 16.10 -7.29 0.41
N ARG A 177 16.32 -6.06 -0.03
CA ARG A 177 16.40 -5.70 -1.45
C ARG A 177 17.52 -6.45 -2.16
N TYR A 178 18.73 -6.46 -1.58
CA TYR A 178 19.86 -7.18 -2.18
C TYR A 178 19.65 -8.69 -2.16
N LEU A 179 19.11 -9.24 -1.09
CA LEU A 179 18.79 -10.65 -0.99
C LEU A 179 17.77 -11.07 -2.06
N ASN A 180 16.75 -10.27 -2.32
CA ASN A 180 15.73 -10.57 -3.32
C ASN A 180 16.26 -10.56 -4.77
N LEU A 181 17.43 -9.98 -5.04
CA LEU A 181 18.09 -10.10 -6.34
C LEU A 181 18.78 -11.48 -6.54
N ILE A 182 19.06 -12.19 -5.45
CA ILE A 182 19.69 -13.50 -5.50
C ILE A 182 18.60 -14.57 -5.63
N PHE A 183 18.70 -15.40 -6.68
CA PHE A 183 17.79 -16.54 -6.83
C PHE A 183 18.00 -17.57 -5.69
N PRO A 184 16.95 -18.13 -5.03
CA PRO A 184 15.52 -17.92 -5.29
C PRO A 184 14.82 -17.00 -4.26
N PHE A 185 15.55 -16.12 -3.54
CA PHE A 185 15.06 -15.42 -2.34
C PHE A 185 13.79 -14.62 -2.54
N ALA A 186 13.63 -13.90 -3.67
CA ALA A 186 12.40 -13.17 -3.94
C ALA A 186 11.16 -14.10 -3.96
N ARG A 187 11.31 -15.30 -4.55
CA ARG A 187 10.21 -16.27 -4.59
C ARG A 187 9.99 -16.93 -3.22
N VAL A 188 11.04 -17.14 -2.44
CA VAL A 188 10.95 -17.57 -1.02
C VAL A 188 10.17 -16.53 -0.22
N SER A 189 10.47 -15.24 -0.39
CA SER A 189 9.75 -14.14 0.24
C SER A 189 8.28 -14.15 -0.18
N ALA A 190 7.97 -14.21 -1.48
CA ALA A 190 6.61 -14.31 -1.98
C ALA A 190 5.86 -15.52 -1.38
N LYS A 191 6.52 -16.70 -1.33
CA LYS A 191 5.95 -17.92 -0.75
C LYS A 191 5.71 -17.77 0.77
N GLN A 192 6.57 -17.05 1.48
CA GLN A 192 6.35 -16.79 2.91
C GLN A 192 5.09 -15.95 3.15
N PHE A 193 4.84 -14.96 2.30
CA PHE A 193 3.62 -14.15 2.38
C PHE A 193 2.34 -14.89 1.99
N THR A 194 2.39 -16.13 1.47
CA THR A 194 1.19 -16.95 1.26
C THR A 194 0.67 -17.59 2.55
N LYS A 195 1.47 -17.60 3.62
CA LYS A 195 1.08 -18.23 4.88
C LYS A 195 0.21 -17.28 5.70
N ARG A 196 -1.00 -17.75 6.08
CA ARG A 196 -1.95 -16.99 6.89
C ARG A 196 -1.31 -16.49 8.20
N ASP A 197 -0.70 -17.40 8.97
CA ASP A 197 -0.09 -17.05 10.26
C ASP A 197 1.01 -16.00 10.14
N PHE A 198 1.79 -16.05 9.06
CA PHE A 198 2.81 -15.05 8.79
C PHE A 198 2.19 -13.69 8.50
N ARG A 199 1.15 -13.64 7.67
CA ARG A 199 0.42 -12.41 7.32
C ARG A 199 -0.25 -11.79 8.53
N GLU A 200 -0.94 -12.61 9.31
CA GLU A 200 -1.60 -12.19 10.55
C GLU A 200 -0.58 -11.60 11.54
N THR A 201 0.51 -12.33 11.79
CA THR A 201 1.59 -11.85 12.68
C THR A 201 2.21 -10.55 12.18
N PHE A 202 2.47 -10.46 10.87
CA PHE A 202 3.02 -9.25 10.25
C PHE A 202 2.08 -8.06 10.43
N LEU A 203 0.77 -8.26 10.20
CA LEU A 203 -0.24 -7.23 10.33
C LEU A 203 -0.41 -6.79 11.80
N LYS A 204 -0.60 -7.75 12.72
CA LYS A 204 -0.78 -7.49 14.16
C LYS A 204 0.35 -6.68 14.79
N ARG A 205 1.58 -6.83 14.31
CA ARG A 205 2.74 -6.05 14.80
C ARG A 205 2.63 -4.55 14.48
N SER A 206 1.86 -4.18 13.48
CA SER A 206 1.70 -2.79 13.02
C SER A 206 0.55 -2.07 13.73
N PHE A 207 -0.27 -2.78 14.52
CA PHE A 207 -1.34 -2.23 15.33
C PHE A 207 -0.91 -2.09 16.79
N ILE A 208 -1.41 -1.06 17.47
CA ILE A 208 -1.26 -0.91 18.93
C ILE A 208 -2.12 -1.93 19.64
N ASP A 209 -3.39 -2.01 19.22
CA ASP A 209 -4.33 -3.04 19.65
C ASP A 209 -4.45 -4.13 18.57
N PRO A 210 -3.74 -5.27 18.74
CA PRO A 210 -3.81 -6.37 17.78
C PRO A 210 -5.19 -7.02 17.66
N SER A 211 -6.12 -6.76 18.60
CA SER A 211 -7.48 -7.33 18.56
C SER A 211 -8.32 -6.79 17.40
N ILE A 212 -7.96 -5.63 16.86
CA ILE A 212 -8.59 -5.06 15.65
C ILE A 212 -8.37 -5.96 14.42
N VAL A 213 -7.27 -6.73 14.41
CA VAL A 213 -6.95 -7.69 13.35
C VAL A 213 -7.68 -9.00 13.62
N THR A 214 -8.97 -9.01 13.29
CA THR A 214 -9.85 -10.19 13.40
C THR A 214 -9.57 -11.17 12.26
N ASP A 215 -10.14 -12.38 12.36
CA ASP A 215 -10.05 -13.39 11.30
C ASP A 215 -10.60 -12.87 9.97
N GLU A 216 -11.69 -12.10 9.98
CA GLU A 216 -12.29 -11.50 8.79
C GLU A 216 -11.33 -10.52 8.11
N VAL A 217 -10.60 -9.72 8.89
CA VAL A 217 -9.57 -8.81 8.35
C VAL A 217 -8.45 -9.57 7.67
N VAL A 218 -8.00 -10.67 8.29
CA VAL A 218 -6.96 -11.53 7.70
C VAL A 218 -7.48 -12.23 6.45
N ASP A 219 -8.73 -12.75 6.47
CA ASP A 219 -9.36 -13.41 5.32
C ASP A 219 -9.44 -12.49 4.11
N GLU A 220 -9.82 -11.23 4.30
CA GLU A 220 -9.87 -10.22 3.24
C GLU A 220 -8.50 -9.96 2.61
N ILE A 221 -7.43 -9.91 3.42
CA ILE A 221 -6.07 -9.77 2.91
C ILE A 221 -5.64 -11.04 2.16
N MET A 222 -6.07 -12.21 2.65
CA MET A 222 -5.76 -13.49 2.01
C MET A 222 -6.47 -13.69 0.66
N LEU A 223 -7.55 -12.95 0.35
CA LEU A 223 -8.13 -12.98 -1.01
C LEU A 223 -7.10 -12.62 -2.07
N GLY A 224 -6.36 -11.52 -1.86
CA GLY A 224 -5.32 -11.11 -2.79
C GLY A 224 -4.18 -12.11 -2.91
N VAL A 225 -3.85 -12.80 -1.82
CA VAL A 225 -2.81 -13.82 -1.78
C VAL A 225 -3.22 -15.07 -2.57
N ARG A 226 -4.49 -15.46 -2.47
CA ARG A 226 -5.03 -16.64 -3.16
C ARG A 226 -5.33 -16.40 -4.64
N SER A 227 -5.40 -15.14 -5.08
CA SER A 227 -5.80 -14.83 -6.45
C SER A 227 -4.70 -15.12 -7.48
N GLU A 228 -5.13 -15.43 -8.68
CA GLU A 228 -4.28 -15.76 -9.83
C GLU A 228 -3.15 -14.75 -10.05
N GLY A 229 -1.97 -15.26 -10.43
CA GLY A 229 -0.77 -14.48 -10.69
C GLY A 229 0.00 -14.04 -9.44
N TYR A 230 -0.45 -14.41 -8.23
CA TYR A 230 0.15 -13.92 -6.98
C TYR A 230 1.62 -14.29 -6.86
N MET A 231 1.97 -15.56 -7.08
CA MET A 231 3.35 -16.01 -6.90
C MET A 231 4.33 -15.33 -7.85
N ASP A 232 3.97 -15.19 -9.12
CA ASP A 232 4.86 -14.60 -10.13
C ASP A 232 4.90 -13.08 -10.03
N GLY A 233 3.74 -12.42 -9.87
CA GLY A 233 3.65 -10.98 -9.68
C GLY A 233 4.35 -10.51 -8.41
N THR A 234 4.12 -11.18 -7.27
CA THR A 234 4.77 -10.84 -6.00
C THR A 234 6.27 -11.10 -6.05
N THR A 235 6.72 -12.21 -6.69
CA THR A 235 8.15 -12.47 -6.91
C THR A 235 8.80 -11.35 -7.73
N SER A 236 8.14 -10.89 -8.80
CA SER A 236 8.63 -9.80 -9.63
C SER A 236 8.67 -8.48 -8.85
N MET A 237 7.62 -8.18 -8.09
CA MET A 237 7.57 -7.00 -7.22
C MET A 237 8.71 -7.01 -6.19
N MET A 238 8.97 -8.15 -5.50
CA MET A 238 10.05 -8.26 -4.52
C MET A 238 11.43 -8.02 -5.15
N LYS A 239 11.63 -8.37 -6.42
CA LYS A 239 12.88 -8.12 -7.15
C LYS A 239 13.03 -6.67 -7.60
N LYS A 240 11.94 -6.06 -8.06
CA LYS A 240 11.94 -4.77 -8.75
C LYS A 240 11.62 -3.59 -7.84
N TYR A 241 11.02 -3.85 -6.67
CA TYR A 241 10.69 -2.78 -5.73
C TYR A 241 11.96 -2.10 -5.23
N TYR A 242 12.03 -0.81 -5.43
CA TYR A 242 13.06 0.04 -4.82
C TYR A 242 12.39 1.24 -4.15
N VAL A 243 13.06 1.74 -3.14
CA VAL A 243 12.64 2.96 -2.45
C VAL A 243 13.08 4.12 -3.31
N SER A 244 12.14 4.90 -3.78
CA SER A 244 12.41 6.18 -4.41
C SER A 244 12.61 7.26 -3.34
N ASN A 245 13.23 8.38 -3.72
CA ASN A 245 13.50 9.46 -2.79
C ASN A 245 12.36 10.48 -2.80
N GLU A 246 11.18 10.06 -2.34
CA GLU A 246 10.00 10.93 -2.28
C GLU A 246 10.22 12.15 -1.37
N LEU A 247 11.11 12.05 -0.38
CA LEU A 247 11.42 13.17 0.52
C LEU A 247 11.92 14.41 -0.25
N GLU A 248 12.77 14.21 -1.26
CA GLU A 248 13.28 15.31 -2.10
C GLU A 248 12.18 15.95 -2.97
N LEU A 249 11.11 15.21 -3.25
CA LEU A 249 10.00 15.68 -4.07
C LEU A 249 8.98 16.50 -3.29
N LEU A 250 8.95 16.41 -1.96
CA LEU A 250 7.91 17.05 -1.13
C LEU A 250 7.89 18.56 -1.27
N SER A 251 9.04 19.21 -1.44
CA SER A 251 9.16 20.65 -1.63
C SER A 251 8.57 21.17 -2.95
N LEU A 252 8.31 20.27 -3.90
CA LEU A 252 7.70 20.58 -5.19
C LEU A 252 6.17 20.57 -5.14
N LEU A 253 5.59 20.07 -4.03
CA LEU A 253 4.15 20.01 -3.85
C LEU A 253 3.57 21.41 -3.58
N ASP A 254 2.59 21.80 -4.37
CA ASP A 254 1.86 23.08 -4.21
C ASP A 254 0.34 22.82 -4.22
N LEU A 255 -0.10 21.93 -3.33
CA LEU A 255 -1.53 21.61 -3.15
C LEU A 255 -1.83 21.39 -1.67
N PRO A 256 -3.09 21.62 -1.23
CA PRO A 256 -3.51 21.35 0.14
C PRO A 256 -3.24 19.92 0.55
N THR A 257 -2.46 19.74 1.61
CA THR A 257 -2.05 18.42 2.09
C THR A 257 -2.39 18.25 3.57
N LEU A 258 -3.06 17.14 3.91
CA LEU A 258 -3.26 16.71 5.29
C LEU A 258 -2.34 15.51 5.57
N ILE A 259 -1.60 15.57 6.68
CA ILE A 259 -0.80 14.46 7.19
C ILE A 259 -1.48 13.96 8.45
N VAL A 260 -2.09 12.77 8.38
CA VAL A 260 -2.77 12.11 9.50
C VAL A 260 -1.85 11.02 10.02
N PHE A 261 -1.42 11.12 11.26
CA PHE A 261 -0.37 10.27 11.79
C PHE A 261 -0.71 9.75 13.18
N GLY A 262 -0.61 8.43 13.37
CA GLY A 262 -0.76 7.78 14.68
C GLY A 262 0.52 7.97 15.49
N GLN A 263 0.40 8.52 16.70
CA GLN A 263 1.56 8.88 17.53
C GLN A 263 2.37 7.68 18.00
N GLU A 264 1.72 6.52 18.13
CA GLU A 264 2.33 5.29 18.62
C GLU A 264 2.70 4.31 17.50
N ASP A 265 2.91 4.82 16.27
CA ASP A 265 3.41 3.99 15.17
C ASP A 265 4.78 3.39 15.55
N ARG A 266 4.82 2.05 15.61
CA ARG A 266 6.04 1.31 15.98
C ARG A 266 7.08 1.27 14.85
N ASN A 267 6.69 1.64 13.64
CA ASN A 267 7.53 1.61 12.46
C ASN A 267 8.04 2.98 12.05
N LYS A 268 7.37 4.07 12.49
CA LYS A 268 7.64 5.44 12.10
C LYS A 268 7.51 6.36 13.30
N SER A 269 8.42 7.31 13.42
CA SER A 269 8.42 8.25 14.54
C SER A 269 7.54 9.49 14.27
N VAL A 270 7.10 10.15 15.33
CA VAL A 270 6.44 11.47 15.22
C VAL A 270 7.37 12.50 14.59
N ASP A 271 8.70 12.38 14.79
CA ASP A 271 9.67 13.27 14.15
C ASP A 271 9.65 13.16 12.63
N GLU A 272 9.38 11.95 12.08
CA GLU A 272 9.16 11.80 10.64
C GLU A 272 7.90 12.58 10.19
N ALA A 273 6.82 12.53 10.96
CA ALA A 273 5.60 13.26 10.64
C ALA A 273 5.82 14.78 10.67
N ILE A 274 6.62 15.27 11.62
CA ILE A 274 7.02 16.69 11.72
C ILE A 274 7.89 17.06 10.50
N ALA A 275 8.89 16.25 10.17
CA ALA A 275 9.74 16.48 9.01
C ALA A 275 8.94 16.51 7.69
N LEU A 276 7.95 15.63 7.52
CA LEU A 276 7.04 15.68 6.36
C LEU A 276 6.26 16.99 6.31
N ASN A 277 5.73 17.45 7.44
CA ASN A 277 4.98 18.70 7.52
C ASN A 277 5.85 19.93 7.23
N GLU A 278 7.12 19.90 7.61
CA GLU A 278 8.07 20.99 7.32
C GLU A 278 8.47 21.03 5.84
N ASN A 279 8.55 19.86 5.18
CA ASN A 279 8.94 19.75 3.78
C ASN A 279 7.78 19.97 2.79
N ILE A 280 6.51 19.86 3.21
CA ILE A 280 5.35 20.11 2.35
C ILE A 280 4.75 21.47 2.68
N LYS A 281 4.96 22.45 1.81
CA LYS A 281 4.48 23.82 2.01
C LYS A 281 2.96 23.87 2.21
N GLY A 282 2.55 24.45 3.32
CA GLY A 282 1.12 24.64 3.63
C GLY A 282 0.39 23.36 4.03
N SER A 283 1.10 22.26 4.27
CA SER A 283 0.51 21.05 4.83
C SER A 283 0.04 21.26 6.26
N LYS A 284 -0.85 20.37 6.71
CA LYS A 284 -1.36 20.36 8.07
C LYS A 284 -1.16 18.97 8.68
N LEU A 285 -0.38 18.93 9.76
CA LEU A 285 -0.16 17.73 10.54
C LEU A 285 -1.29 17.53 11.55
N ILE A 286 -1.83 16.32 11.57
CA ILE A 286 -2.86 15.84 12.48
C ILE A 286 -2.31 14.63 13.20
N LEU A 287 -1.87 14.78 14.44
CA LEU A 287 -1.43 13.69 15.30
C LEU A 287 -2.65 13.08 16.00
N ILE A 288 -2.73 11.75 15.98
CA ILE A 288 -3.81 10.96 16.59
C ILE A 288 -3.20 10.10 17.70
N GLU A 289 -3.61 10.41 18.92
CA GLU A 289 -3.24 9.65 20.13
C GLU A 289 -3.95 8.30 20.18
N ASN A 290 -3.29 7.30 20.73
CA ASN A 290 -3.74 5.91 20.86
C ASN A 290 -4.02 5.29 19.48
N ALA A 291 -3.14 5.56 18.53
CA ALA A 291 -3.18 4.98 17.19
C ALA A 291 -1.76 4.78 16.63
N GLY A 292 -1.53 3.68 15.95
CA GLY A 292 -0.26 3.31 15.35
C GLY A 292 -0.26 3.46 13.84
N HIS A 293 0.35 2.48 13.17
CA HIS A 293 0.58 2.53 11.73
C HIS A 293 -0.72 2.56 10.90
N TYR A 294 -1.74 1.86 11.35
CA TYR A 294 -3.06 1.81 10.70
C TYR A 294 -4.02 2.83 11.34
N VAL A 295 -3.59 4.09 11.44
CA VAL A 295 -4.33 5.16 12.11
C VAL A 295 -5.81 5.25 11.70
N HIS A 296 -6.13 4.96 10.43
CA HIS A 296 -7.49 4.98 9.88
C HIS A 296 -8.33 3.76 10.31
N GLU A 297 -7.69 2.68 10.76
CA GLU A 297 -8.37 1.50 11.32
C GLU A 297 -8.40 1.55 12.85
N GLU A 298 -7.38 2.13 13.49
CA GLU A 298 -7.23 2.19 14.94
C GLU A 298 -8.03 3.33 15.59
N ALA A 299 -8.23 4.43 14.87
CA ALA A 299 -8.97 5.59 15.38
C ALA A 299 -9.92 6.20 14.31
N PRO A 300 -10.82 5.41 13.68
CA PRO A 300 -11.57 5.83 12.50
C PRO A 300 -12.44 7.07 12.75
N GLU A 301 -13.09 7.19 13.91
CA GLU A 301 -13.92 8.35 14.24
C GLU A 301 -13.11 9.64 14.42
N LYS A 302 -11.95 9.55 15.10
CA LYS A 302 -11.05 10.70 15.27
C LYS A 302 -10.52 11.16 13.92
N VAL A 303 -10.07 10.19 13.09
CA VAL A 303 -9.53 10.44 11.76
C VAL A 303 -10.55 11.10 10.84
N THR A 304 -11.74 10.52 10.69
CA THR A 304 -12.79 11.06 9.80
C THR A 304 -13.25 12.45 10.22
N LYS A 305 -13.50 12.66 11.52
CA LYS A 305 -13.88 13.98 12.05
C LYS A 305 -12.85 15.06 11.74
N ARG A 306 -11.55 14.73 11.84
CA ARG A 306 -10.46 15.67 11.56
C ARG A 306 -10.34 15.95 10.07
N ILE A 307 -10.37 14.92 9.23
CA ILE A 307 -10.31 15.07 7.77
C ILE A 307 -11.45 15.94 7.25
N ILE A 308 -12.71 15.64 7.64
CA ILE A 308 -13.89 16.38 7.19
C ILE A 308 -13.78 17.85 7.62
N LYS A 309 -13.40 18.11 8.87
CA LYS A 309 -13.22 19.49 9.36
C LYS A 309 -12.20 20.25 8.53
N GLU A 310 -11.03 19.67 8.28
CA GLU A 310 -9.94 20.39 7.62
C GLU A 310 -10.19 20.56 6.11
N ILE A 311 -10.75 19.57 5.43
CA ILE A 311 -11.09 19.71 4.01
C ILE A 311 -12.20 20.76 3.83
N ASN A 312 -13.24 20.74 4.66
CA ASN A 312 -14.28 21.77 4.62
C ASN A 312 -13.72 23.17 4.83
N TYR A 313 -12.76 23.33 5.74
CA TYR A 313 -12.06 24.60 5.96
C TYR A 313 -11.27 25.04 4.73
N LEU A 314 -10.53 24.13 4.10
CA LEU A 314 -9.75 24.40 2.88
C LEU A 314 -10.65 24.70 1.67
N SER A 315 -11.77 24.01 1.55
CA SER A 315 -12.79 24.26 0.51
C SER A 315 -13.43 25.63 0.66
N ALA A 316 -13.76 26.04 1.90
CA ALA A 316 -14.30 27.35 2.19
C ALA A 316 -13.32 28.50 1.87
N GLN A 317 -12.01 28.22 1.83
CA GLN A 317 -10.97 29.14 1.40
C GLN A 317 -10.71 29.10 -0.13
N GLY A 318 -11.43 28.27 -0.88
CA GLY A 318 -11.21 28.08 -2.32
C GLY A 318 -9.90 27.36 -2.67
N LYS A 319 -9.25 26.73 -1.67
CA LYS A 319 -7.99 26.01 -1.87
C LYS A 319 -8.17 24.59 -2.42
N ILE A 320 -9.31 23.98 -2.14
CA ILE A 320 -9.71 22.69 -2.75
C ILE A 320 -10.92 22.97 -3.62
N LYS A 321 -10.85 22.59 -4.89
CA LYS A 321 -12.00 22.59 -5.79
C LYS A 321 -12.85 21.36 -5.44
N THR A 322 -14.00 21.59 -4.89
CA THR A 322 -15.02 20.58 -4.56
C THR A 322 -16.06 20.47 -5.64
#